data_e46861649179e1fed5f03b70d2896449
#
_entry.id   e46861649179e1fed5f03b70d2896449
#
_cell.length_a   1.000
_cell.length_b   1.000
_cell.length_c   1.000
_cell.angle_alpha   90.00
_cell.angle_beta   90.00
_cell.angle_gamma   90.00
#
_symmetry.space_group_name_H-M   'P 1'
#
loop_
_entity.id
_entity.type
_entity.pdbx_description
1 polymer ?
#
loop_
_entity_poly.entity_id
_entity_poly.type
_entity_poly.pdbx_seq_one_letter_code
_entity_poly.pdbx_strand_id
1 'polypeptide(L)'
;LYTECAKRNIPVMVMEPLLGGRLSKLPDHIVGILKQRSPERSVASWAFRFLGTQSNVFTVLSGMTYMEHLQDNIRSFSPLVPLTDDETQFLFDTAKLIEQYPTVPCNDCKYCMPCPYGIDIPAILLHYNKCVNEGNVPESRQDENYRKARRAFLVGYDRSVPKLRQADHCIGCRQCNHHCPQRIDIPKELRKIDAFIEKLKQDTL
;
A
#
# COMPACT_ATOMS: atom_id res chain seq x y z
N LEU A 1 6.99 -7.72 18.50
CA LEU A 1 6.75 -9.15 18.28
C LEU A 1 8.03 -9.86 17.83
N TYR A 2 8.67 -9.48 16.71
CA TYR A 2 9.89 -10.11 16.17
C TYR A 2 11.00 -10.23 17.24
N THR A 3 11.33 -9.12 17.91
CA THR A 3 12.38 -9.08 18.96
C THR A 3 12.10 -10.06 20.09
N GLU A 4 10.84 -10.24 20.47
CA GLU A 4 10.45 -11.18 21.54
C GLU A 4 10.55 -12.63 21.08
N CYS A 5 10.18 -12.92 19.82
CA CYS A 5 10.41 -14.25 19.23
C CYS A 5 11.90 -14.58 19.15
N ALA A 6 12.72 -13.62 18.73
CA ALA A 6 14.16 -13.80 18.62
C ALA A 6 14.80 -14.09 20.00
N LYS A 7 14.42 -13.37 21.06
CA LYS A 7 14.90 -13.63 22.43
C LYS A 7 14.58 -15.05 22.93
N ARG A 8 13.48 -15.63 22.44
CA ARG A 8 13.01 -16.97 22.84
C ARG A 8 13.41 -18.06 21.85
N ASN A 9 14.21 -17.74 20.83
CA ASN A 9 14.57 -18.65 19.73
C ASN A 9 13.36 -19.27 19.03
N ILE A 10 12.26 -18.53 18.90
CA ILE A 10 11.07 -18.94 18.19
C ILE A 10 11.23 -18.52 16.73
N PRO A 11 11.33 -19.44 15.75
CA PRO A 11 11.49 -19.08 14.35
C PRO A 11 10.25 -18.36 13.82
N VAL A 12 10.47 -17.36 12.95
CA VAL A 12 9.40 -16.53 12.40
C VAL A 12 9.18 -16.87 10.94
N MET A 13 7.93 -17.15 10.58
CA MET A 13 7.48 -17.21 9.19
C MET A 13 6.77 -15.90 8.84
N VAL A 14 7.22 -15.24 7.77
CA VAL A 14 6.67 -13.94 7.36
C VAL A 14 5.62 -14.14 6.29
N MET A 15 4.41 -13.63 6.55
CA MET A 15 3.33 -13.51 5.59
C MET A 15 3.25 -12.08 5.07
N GLU A 16 2.77 -11.89 3.85
CA GLU A 16 2.60 -10.58 3.20
C GLU A 16 3.86 -9.71 3.22
N PRO A 17 5.01 -10.20 2.74
CA PRO A 17 6.27 -9.48 2.79
C PRO A 17 6.25 -8.14 2.07
N LEU A 18 5.32 -7.96 1.14
CA LEU A 18 5.14 -6.75 0.33
C LEU A 18 3.84 -5.98 0.68
N LEU A 19 3.22 -6.25 1.84
CA LEU A 19 1.97 -5.60 2.27
C LEU A 19 0.89 -5.63 1.18
N GLY A 20 0.56 -6.83 0.65
CA GLY A 20 -0.39 -6.98 -0.44
C GLY A 20 0.10 -6.41 -1.77
N GLY A 21 1.40 -6.31 -1.98
CA GLY A 21 2.03 -5.75 -3.19
C GLY A 21 2.25 -4.24 -3.14
N ARG A 22 1.91 -3.54 -2.07
CA ARG A 22 2.12 -2.09 -1.92
C ARG A 22 3.60 -1.70 -2.01
N LEU A 23 4.49 -2.48 -1.40
CA LEU A 23 5.93 -2.23 -1.44
C LEU A 23 6.59 -2.53 -2.80
N SER A 24 5.86 -3.13 -3.75
CA SER A 24 6.32 -3.29 -5.12
C SER A 24 5.79 -2.22 -6.07
N LYS A 25 4.83 -1.39 -5.61
CA LYS A 25 4.18 -0.32 -6.39
C LYS A 25 4.30 1.01 -5.66
N LEU A 26 5.52 1.48 -5.52
CA LEU A 26 5.84 2.75 -4.86
C LEU A 26 5.73 3.93 -5.84
N PRO A 27 5.60 5.17 -5.34
CA PRO A 27 5.69 6.37 -6.17
C PRO A 27 7.00 6.44 -6.96
N ASP A 28 6.97 7.00 -8.18
CA ASP A 28 8.10 7.00 -9.12
C ASP A 28 9.39 7.58 -8.52
N HIS A 29 9.29 8.64 -7.71
CA HIS A 29 10.48 9.22 -7.09
C HIS A 29 11.11 8.29 -6.03
N ILE A 30 10.30 7.52 -5.27
CA ILE A 30 10.80 6.48 -4.36
C ILE A 30 11.45 5.33 -5.14
N VAL A 31 10.81 4.91 -6.23
CA VAL A 31 11.39 3.93 -7.16
C VAL A 31 12.73 4.43 -7.68
N GLY A 32 12.81 5.72 -8.05
CA GLY A 32 14.05 6.38 -8.49
C GLY A 32 15.16 6.30 -7.45
N ILE A 33 14.87 6.60 -6.18
CA ILE A 33 15.82 6.52 -5.05
C ILE A 33 16.37 5.08 -4.91
N LEU A 34 15.48 4.08 -4.90
CA LEU A 34 15.85 2.67 -4.78
C LEU A 34 16.69 2.20 -5.99
N LYS A 35 16.33 2.62 -7.20
CA LYS A 35 17.03 2.30 -8.44
C LYS A 35 18.37 2.99 -8.58
N GLN A 36 18.55 4.20 -8.07
CA GLN A 36 19.86 4.86 -8.02
C GLN A 36 20.83 4.09 -7.14
N ARG A 37 20.34 3.50 -6.04
CA ARG A 37 21.18 2.69 -5.14
C ARG A 37 21.54 1.33 -5.73
N SER A 38 20.61 0.67 -6.43
CA SER A 38 20.79 -0.65 -7.05
C SER A 38 19.96 -0.77 -8.33
N PRO A 39 20.50 -0.34 -9.47
CA PRO A 39 19.76 -0.28 -10.75
C PRO A 39 19.22 -1.62 -11.23
N GLU A 40 19.99 -2.70 -10.99
CA GLU A 40 19.69 -4.07 -11.43
C GLU A 40 18.66 -4.78 -10.54
N ARG A 41 18.41 -4.29 -9.32
CA ARG A 41 17.51 -4.93 -8.37
C ARG A 41 16.08 -4.43 -8.53
N SER A 42 15.12 -5.32 -8.35
CA SER A 42 13.70 -4.91 -8.27
C SER A 42 13.42 -4.13 -7.00
N VAL A 43 12.35 -3.34 -7.01
CA VAL A 43 11.87 -2.64 -5.81
C VAL A 43 11.48 -3.65 -4.72
N ALA A 44 10.83 -4.77 -5.10
CA ALA A 44 10.42 -5.83 -4.19
C ALA A 44 11.60 -6.51 -3.49
N SER A 45 12.74 -6.64 -4.19
CA SER A 45 13.94 -7.32 -3.66
C SER A 45 14.49 -6.64 -2.39
N TRP A 46 14.29 -5.34 -2.22
CA TRP A 46 14.71 -4.63 -1.02
C TRP A 46 13.96 -5.12 0.23
N ALA A 47 12.64 -5.32 0.13
CA ALA A 47 11.84 -5.87 1.22
C ALA A 47 12.23 -7.33 1.52
N PHE A 48 12.46 -8.14 0.49
CA PHE A 48 12.89 -9.53 0.66
C PHE A 48 14.27 -9.64 1.29
N ARG A 49 15.24 -8.83 0.87
CA ARG A 49 16.57 -8.79 1.47
C ARG A 49 16.52 -8.32 2.92
N PHE A 50 15.67 -7.31 3.25
CA PHE A 50 15.45 -6.87 4.62
C PHE A 50 14.96 -8.01 5.51
N LEU A 51 13.98 -8.77 5.05
CA LEU A 51 13.47 -9.94 5.79
C LEU A 51 14.52 -11.05 5.90
N GLY A 52 15.24 -11.34 4.83
CA GLY A 52 16.31 -12.35 4.82
C GLY A 52 17.53 -11.97 5.67
N THR A 53 17.74 -10.68 5.95
CA THR A 53 18.79 -10.21 6.88
C THR A 53 18.48 -10.56 8.33
N GLN A 54 17.20 -10.76 8.66
CA GLN A 54 16.77 -11.04 10.04
C GLN A 54 17.08 -12.50 10.41
N SER A 55 17.99 -12.71 11.35
CA SER A 55 18.52 -14.05 11.72
C SER A 55 17.45 -15.05 12.17
N ASN A 56 16.31 -14.59 12.69
CA ASN A 56 15.24 -15.44 13.21
C ASN A 56 14.08 -15.63 12.22
N VAL A 57 14.20 -15.12 10.98
CA VAL A 57 13.25 -15.38 9.91
C VAL A 57 13.61 -16.70 9.23
N PHE A 58 12.76 -17.71 9.44
CA PHE A 58 12.92 -19.04 8.87
C PHE A 58 12.50 -19.12 7.40
N THR A 59 11.38 -18.46 7.07
CA THR A 59 10.87 -18.44 5.70
C THR A 59 9.98 -17.22 5.44
N VAL A 60 9.91 -16.84 4.17
CA VAL A 60 9.08 -15.73 3.68
C VAL A 60 8.10 -16.28 2.66
N LEU A 61 6.80 -16.14 2.93
CA LEU A 61 5.73 -16.59 2.05
C LEU A 61 5.39 -15.50 1.04
N SER A 62 5.50 -15.80 -0.24
CA SER A 62 5.22 -14.86 -1.33
C SER A 62 4.12 -15.37 -2.25
N GLY A 63 3.09 -14.53 -2.49
CA GLY A 63 2.04 -14.79 -3.47
C GLY A 63 2.49 -14.39 -4.88
N MET A 64 3.19 -15.28 -5.57
CA MET A 64 3.69 -15.06 -6.93
C MET A 64 2.61 -15.36 -7.96
N THR A 65 2.19 -14.36 -8.74
CA THR A 65 1.16 -14.50 -9.78
C THR A 65 1.77 -14.72 -11.16
N TYR A 66 2.95 -14.14 -11.41
CA TYR A 66 3.64 -14.19 -12.70
C TYR A 66 5.01 -14.86 -12.57
N MET A 67 5.50 -15.42 -13.67
CA MET A 67 6.81 -16.09 -13.71
C MET A 67 7.95 -15.13 -13.35
N GLU A 68 7.84 -13.86 -13.71
CA GLU A 68 8.80 -12.81 -13.40
C GLU A 68 8.94 -12.61 -11.89
N HIS A 69 7.84 -12.72 -11.13
CA HIS A 69 7.89 -12.65 -9.67
C HIS A 69 8.68 -13.82 -9.06
N LEU A 70 8.48 -15.03 -9.58
CA LEU A 70 9.23 -16.21 -9.15
C LEU A 70 10.73 -16.05 -9.44
N GLN A 71 11.07 -15.63 -10.66
CA GLN A 71 12.46 -15.40 -11.07
C GLN A 71 13.14 -14.35 -10.22
N ASP A 72 12.46 -13.23 -9.93
CA ASP A 72 12.98 -12.15 -9.10
C ASP A 72 13.19 -12.59 -7.64
N ASN A 73 12.23 -13.35 -7.10
CA ASN A 73 12.34 -13.91 -5.76
C ASN A 73 13.51 -14.92 -5.65
N ILE A 74 13.69 -15.78 -6.65
CA ILE A 74 14.84 -16.68 -6.70
C ILE A 74 16.15 -15.89 -6.72
N ARG A 75 16.26 -14.85 -7.55
CA ARG A 75 17.46 -13.99 -7.58
C ARG A 75 17.72 -13.29 -6.24
N SER A 76 16.68 -12.98 -5.49
CA SER A 76 16.80 -12.31 -4.21
C SER A 76 17.24 -13.23 -3.08
N PHE A 77 16.93 -14.53 -3.16
CA PHE A 77 17.20 -15.52 -2.12
C PHE A 77 18.27 -16.55 -2.47
N SER A 78 18.70 -16.63 -3.74
CA SER A 78 19.65 -17.68 -4.18
C SER A 78 20.79 -17.13 -5.03
N PRO A 79 21.95 -16.77 -4.42
CA PRO A 79 22.16 -16.70 -2.96
C PRO A 79 21.52 -15.44 -2.33
N LEU A 80 21.04 -15.57 -1.11
CA LEU A 80 20.64 -14.40 -0.31
C LEU A 80 21.90 -13.57 0.01
N VAL A 81 21.85 -12.29 -0.35
CA VAL A 81 22.82 -11.30 0.08
C VAL A 81 22.16 -10.40 1.12
N PRO A 82 22.49 -10.57 2.42
CA PRO A 82 21.93 -9.74 3.48
C PRO A 82 22.19 -8.25 3.24
N LEU A 83 21.35 -7.39 3.81
CA LEU A 83 21.60 -5.95 3.80
C LEU A 83 22.82 -5.64 4.70
N THR A 84 23.62 -4.69 4.27
CA THR A 84 24.58 -4.03 5.15
C THR A 84 23.89 -3.07 6.12
N ASP A 85 24.59 -2.61 7.15
CA ASP A 85 24.05 -1.61 8.08
C ASP A 85 23.68 -0.30 7.35
N ASP A 86 24.50 0.10 6.36
CA ASP A 86 24.25 1.27 5.52
C ASP A 86 23.01 1.08 4.63
N GLU A 87 22.84 -0.09 4.01
CA GLU A 87 21.62 -0.41 3.24
C GLU A 87 20.38 -0.49 4.15
N THR A 88 20.53 -0.97 5.36
CA THR A 88 19.45 -1.02 6.36
C THR A 88 19.03 0.39 6.76
N GLN A 89 19.98 1.28 7.06
CA GLN A 89 19.71 2.67 7.38
C GLN A 89 19.06 3.38 6.19
N PHE A 90 19.57 3.17 4.97
CA PHE A 90 18.98 3.69 3.74
C PHE A 90 17.51 3.28 3.57
N LEU A 91 17.17 2.01 3.87
CA LEU A 91 15.78 1.55 3.83
C LEU A 91 14.90 2.21 4.88
N PHE A 92 15.40 2.41 6.11
CA PHE A 92 14.63 3.11 7.14
C PHE A 92 14.37 4.58 6.75
N ASP A 93 15.33 5.26 6.14
CA ASP A 93 15.15 6.62 5.68
C ASP A 93 14.18 6.69 4.49
N THR A 94 14.25 5.72 3.57
CA THR A 94 13.28 5.57 2.48
C THR A 94 11.86 5.28 3.02
N ALA A 95 11.73 4.44 4.05
CA ALA A 95 10.44 4.15 4.69
C ALA A 95 9.80 5.41 5.28
N LYS A 96 10.58 6.30 5.93
CA LYS A 96 10.08 7.60 6.42
C LYS A 96 9.51 8.46 5.29
N LEU A 97 10.14 8.43 4.10
CA LEU A 97 9.60 9.14 2.93
C LEU A 97 8.26 8.54 2.47
N ILE A 98 8.15 7.21 2.48
CA ILE A 98 6.90 6.51 2.12
C ILE A 98 5.78 6.84 3.11
N GLU A 99 6.09 6.95 4.42
CA GLU A 99 5.13 7.29 5.46
C GLU A 99 4.55 8.70 5.35
N GLN A 100 5.23 9.61 4.64
CA GLN A 100 4.72 10.96 4.37
C GLN A 100 3.53 10.97 3.41
N TYR A 101 3.33 9.90 2.63
CA TYR A 101 2.18 9.77 1.74
C TYR A 101 0.92 9.40 2.53
N PRO A 102 -0.18 10.18 2.39
CA PRO A 102 -1.41 9.98 3.16
C PRO A 102 -2.24 8.79 2.63
N THR A 103 -1.58 7.67 2.31
CA THR A 103 -2.25 6.45 1.84
C THR A 103 -2.92 5.70 2.99
N VAL A 104 -4.05 5.06 2.70
CA VAL A 104 -4.70 4.14 3.63
C VAL A 104 -3.97 2.79 3.58
N PRO A 105 -3.60 2.16 4.72
CA PRO A 105 -2.82 0.93 4.74
C PRO A 105 -3.62 -0.33 4.32
N CYS A 106 -4.46 -0.23 3.28
CA CYS A 106 -5.21 -1.35 2.73
C CYS A 106 -4.32 -2.23 1.84
N ASN A 107 -4.36 -3.55 2.05
CA ASN A 107 -3.62 -4.56 1.28
C ASN A 107 -4.51 -5.44 0.39
N ASP A 108 -5.76 -5.04 0.16
CA ASP A 108 -6.75 -5.75 -0.69
C ASP A 108 -7.03 -7.20 -0.25
N CYS A 109 -6.92 -7.50 1.03
CA CYS A 109 -7.22 -8.85 1.54
C CYS A 109 -8.70 -9.23 1.48
N LYS A 110 -9.61 -8.27 1.32
CA LYS A 110 -11.06 -8.41 1.19
C LYS A 110 -11.80 -9.01 2.40
N TYR A 111 -11.14 -9.13 3.57
CA TYR A 111 -11.79 -9.66 4.76
C TYR A 111 -12.93 -8.78 5.28
N CYS A 112 -12.95 -7.49 4.90
CA CYS A 112 -14.06 -6.57 5.17
C CYS A 112 -15.28 -6.78 4.25
N MET A 113 -15.20 -7.73 3.30
CA MET A 113 -16.29 -8.02 2.37
C MET A 113 -17.01 -9.35 2.73
N PRO A 114 -18.31 -9.47 2.40
CA PRO A 114 -19.17 -8.45 1.78
C PRO A 114 -19.61 -7.37 2.79
N CYS A 115 -19.69 -6.13 2.33
CA CYS A 115 -20.34 -5.07 3.11
C CYS A 115 -21.86 -5.26 3.09
N PRO A 116 -22.58 -5.22 4.25
CA PRO A 116 -24.03 -5.39 4.28
C PRO A 116 -24.79 -4.32 3.47
N TYR A 117 -24.15 -3.19 3.24
CA TYR A 117 -24.71 -2.05 2.48
C TYR A 117 -24.19 -1.99 1.04
N GLY A 118 -23.58 -3.06 0.56
CA GLY A 118 -23.14 -3.20 -0.83
C GLY A 118 -21.90 -2.43 -1.23
N ILE A 119 -21.21 -1.74 -0.31
CA ILE A 119 -20.06 -0.90 -0.60
C ILE A 119 -18.85 -1.76 -1.01
N ASP A 120 -18.14 -1.35 -2.06
CA ASP A 120 -16.87 -1.95 -2.45
C ASP A 120 -15.70 -1.28 -1.73
N ILE A 121 -15.55 -1.63 -0.46
CA ILE A 121 -14.55 -1.03 0.43
C ILE A 121 -13.13 -1.10 -0.16
N PRO A 122 -12.63 -2.28 -0.61
CA PRO A 122 -11.29 -2.37 -1.17
C PRO A 122 -11.09 -1.51 -2.42
N ALA A 123 -12.04 -1.52 -3.35
CA ALA A 123 -11.93 -0.73 -4.58
C ALA A 123 -11.81 0.76 -4.30
N ILE A 124 -12.58 1.28 -3.32
CA ILE A 124 -12.54 2.69 -2.91
C ILE A 124 -11.15 3.04 -2.34
N LEU A 125 -10.65 2.25 -1.39
CA LEU A 125 -9.38 2.51 -0.72
C LEU A 125 -8.19 2.38 -1.67
N LEU A 126 -8.22 1.39 -2.58
CA LEU A 126 -7.18 1.20 -3.59
C LEU A 126 -7.17 2.32 -4.63
N HIS A 127 -8.35 2.78 -5.08
CA HIS A 127 -8.43 3.93 -5.98
C HIS A 127 -7.84 5.18 -5.34
N TYR A 128 -8.20 5.47 -4.09
CA TYR A 128 -7.64 6.59 -3.34
C TYR A 128 -6.11 6.50 -3.26
N ASN A 129 -5.57 5.35 -2.83
CA ASN A 129 -4.14 5.13 -2.73
C ASN A 129 -3.41 5.27 -4.07
N LYS A 130 -4.01 4.77 -5.15
CA LYS A 130 -3.49 4.96 -6.50
C LYS A 130 -3.39 6.44 -6.85
N CYS A 131 -4.46 7.21 -6.60
CA CYS A 131 -4.47 8.64 -6.88
C CYS A 131 -3.44 9.40 -6.04
N VAL A 132 -3.24 9.02 -4.77
CA VAL A 132 -2.18 9.60 -3.91
C VAL A 132 -0.80 9.34 -4.52
N ASN A 133 -0.51 8.10 -4.90
CA ASN A 133 0.78 7.73 -5.47
C ASN A 133 1.07 8.40 -6.83
N GLU A 134 0.02 8.67 -7.61
CA GLU A 134 0.11 9.32 -8.92
C GLU A 134 0.05 10.87 -8.85
N GLY A 135 -0.03 11.45 -7.64
CA GLY A 135 -0.18 12.91 -7.47
C GLY A 135 -1.53 13.45 -7.94
N ASN A 136 -2.56 12.59 -7.97
CA ASN A 136 -3.92 12.94 -8.42
C ASN A 136 -4.88 13.27 -7.25
N VAL A 137 -4.33 13.62 -6.07
CA VAL A 137 -5.10 14.12 -4.92
C VAL A 137 -4.67 15.57 -4.68
N PRO A 138 -5.31 16.55 -5.36
CA PRO A 138 -4.96 17.96 -5.19
C PRO A 138 -5.36 18.45 -3.80
N GLU A 139 -4.59 19.39 -3.26
CA GLU A 139 -4.85 20.01 -1.95
C GLU A 139 -5.61 21.34 -2.10
N SER A 140 -5.45 22.00 -3.26
CA SER A 140 -6.01 23.31 -3.54
C SER A 140 -6.35 23.48 -5.02
N ARG A 141 -7.31 24.37 -5.29
CA ARG A 141 -7.65 24.81 -6.66
C ARG A 141 -6.50 25.57 -7.35
N GLN A 142 -5.57 26.10 -6.58
CA GLN A 142 -4.39 26.81 -7.06
C GLN A 142 -3.27 25.87 -7.52
N ASP A 143 -3.37 24.56 -7.25
CA ASP A 143 -2.39 23.59 -7.70
C ASP A 143 -2.27 23.60 -9.22
N GLU A 144 -1.05 23.65 -9.73
CA GLU A 144 -0.77 23.74 -11.17
C GLU A 144 -1.47 22.64 -11.98
N ASN A 145 -1.54 21.42 -11.42
CA ASN A 145 -2.15 20.25 -12.04
C ASN A 145 -3.60 20.01 -11.62
N TYR A 146 -4.25 20.93 -10.87
CA TYR A 146 -5.56 20.73 -10.25
C TYR A 146 -6.60 20.13 -11.20
N ARG A 147 -6.79 20.73 -12.38
CA ARG A 147 -7.82 20.25 -13.34
C ARG A 147 -7.56 18.83 -13.82
N LYS A 148 -6.29 18.49 -14.05
CA LYS A 148 -5.87 17.16 -14.50
C LYS A 148 -6.08 16.14 -13.37
N ALA A 149 -5.62 16.44 -12.18
CA ALA A 149 -5.74 15.60 -10.99
C ALA A 149 -7.21 15.37 -10.60
N ARG A 150 -8.03 16.44 -10.55
CA ARG A 150 -9.47 16.36 -10.31
C ARG A 150 -10.17 15.42 -11.30
N ARG A 151 -9.90 15.60 -12.59
CA ARG A 151 -10.49 14.74 -13.64
C ARG A 151 -10.03 13.29 -13.50
N ALA A 152 -8.74 13.06 -13.28
CA ALA A 152 -8.18 11.72 -13.13
C ALA A 152 -8.81 11.01 -11.92
N PHE A 153 -8.95 11.71 -10.79
CA PHE A 153 -9.58 11.16 -9.59
C PHE A 153 -11.05 10.80 -9.84
N LEU A 154 -11.88 11.74 -10.29
CA LEU A 154 -13.33 11.54 -10.42
C LEU A 154 -13.68 10.50 -11.49
N VAL A 155 -13.06 10.58 -12.67
CA VAL A 155 -13.27 9.59 -13.73
C VAL A 155 -12.76 8.21 -13.33
N GLY A 156 -11.60 8.15 -12.66
CA GLY A 156 -11.05 6.90 -12.15
C GLY A 156 -11.94 6.27 -11.09
N TYR A 157 -12.52 7.08 -10.18
CA TYR A 157 -13.44 6.63 -9.16
C TYR A 157 -14.69 6.00 -9.75
N ASP A 158 -15.36 6.68 -10.67
CA ASP A 158 -16.57 6.17 -11.32
C ASP A 158 -16.33 4.89 -12.15
N ARG A 159 -15.12 4.72 -12.69
CA ARG A 159 -14.72 3.51 -13.42
C ARG A 159 -14.38 2.34 -12.48
N SER A 160 -13.77 2.63 -11.33
CA SER A 160 -13.31 1.61 -10.39
C SER A 160 -14.41 1.16 -9.44
N VAL A 161 -15.38 2.04 -9.12
CA VAL A 161 -16.41 1.79 -8.12
C VAL A 161 -17.78 2.15 -8.70
N PRO A 162 -18.62 1.16 -9.01
CA PRO A 162 -20.00 1.40 -9.47
C PRO A 162 -20.77 2.29 -8.50
N LYS A 163 -21.64 3.18 -8.99
CA LYS A 163 -22.35 4.20 -8.17
C LYS A 163 -23.04 3.63 -6.93
N LEU A 164 -23.72 2.49 -7.06
CA LEU A 164 -24.41 1.84 -5.95
C LEU A 164 -23.47 1.19 -4.92
N ARG A 165 -22.15 1.27 -5.13
CA ARG A 165 -21.12 0.66 -4.28
C ARG A 165 -20.12 1.68 -3.75
N GLN A 166 -20.40 2.98 -3.93
CA GLN A 166 -19.54 4.09 -3.55
C GLN A 166 -19.58 4.38 -2.04
N ALA A 167 -18.69 5.26 -1.59
CA ALA A 167 -18.45 5.53 -0.17
C ALA A 167 -19.62 6.26 0.52
N ASP A 168 -20.41 7.04 -0.21
CA ASP A 168 -21.60 7.78 0.26
C ASP A 168 -22.68 6.87 0.87
N HIS A 169 -22.72 5.59 0.49
CA HIS A 169 -23.61 4.60 1.09
C HIS A 169 -23.18 4.12 2.50
N CYS A 170 -22.04 4.58 3.01
CA CYS A 170 -21.52 4.11 4.31
C CYS A 170 -22.27 4.73 5.49
N ILE A 171 -23.03 3.93 6.22
CA ILE A 171 -23.74 4.36 7.44
C ILE A 171 -22.89 4.36 8.71
N GLY A 172 -21.62 3.92 8.64
CA GLY A 172 -20.72 3.91 9.79
C GLY A 172 -20.94 2.79 10.79
N CYS A 173 -21.51 1.65 10.41
CA CYS A 173 -21.83 0.52 11.30
C CYS A 173 -20.61 -0.20 11.89
N ARG A 174 -19.39 0.02 11.36
CA ARG A 174 -18.11 -0.53 11.82
C ARG A 174 -17.95 -2.07 11.78
N GLN A 175 -18.87 -2.81 11.21
CA GLN A 175 -18.75 -4.27 11.10
C GLN A 175 -17.47 -4.69 10.36
N CYS A 176 -17.07 -3.94 9.33
CA CYS A 176 -15.85 -4.17 8.57
C CYS A 176 -14.55 -4.01 9.37
N ASN A 177 -14.54 -3.19 10.45
CA ASN A 177 -13.33 -2.92 11.25
C ASN A 177 -12.82 -4.18 11.95
N HIS A 178 -13.72 -5.03 12.46
CA HIS A 178 -13.36 -6.26 13.17
C HIS A 178 -12.63 -7.28 12.29
N HIS A 179 -12.85 -7.21 10.98
CA HIS A 179 -12.24 -8.12 10.00
C HIS A 179 -10.97 -7.57 9.38
N CYS A 180 -10.60 -6.31 9.67
CA CYS A 180 -9.45 -5.68 9.06
C CYS A 180 -8.14 -6.05 9.79
N PRO A 181 -7.21 -6.82 9.18
CA PRO A 181 -5.94 -7.17 9.80
C PRO A 181 -5.03 -5.95 9.97
N GLN A 182 -5.22 -4.91 9.15
CA GLN A 182 -4.48 -3.65 9.22
C GLN A 182 -5.07 -2.66 10.24
N ARG A 183 -6.16 -3.03 10.94
CA ARG A 183 -6.84 -2.20 11.94
C ARG A 183 -7.26 -0.81 11.44
N ILE A 184 -7.62 -0.73 10.14
CA ILE A 184 -8.11 0.52 9.52
C ILE A 184 -9.47 0.86 10.14
N ASP A 185 -9.68 2.11 10.56
CA ASP A 185 -11.03 2.64 10.82
C ASP A 185 -11.71 2.93 9.48
N ILE A 186 -12.22 1.86 8.85
CA ILE A 186 -12.76 1.88 7.49
C ILE A 186 -13.85 2.94 7.33
N PRO A 187 -14.87 3.06 8.21
CA PRO A 187 -15.88 4.10 8.05
C PRO A 187 -15.34 5.53 8.13
N LYS A 188 -14.27 5.75 8.90
CA LYS A 188 -13.60 7.06 8.97
C LYS A 188 -12.92 7.38 7.64
N GLU A 189 -12.18 6.42 7.07
CA GLU A 189 -11.50 6.61 5.79
C GLU A 189 -12.50 6.75 4.64
N LEU A 190 -13.59 5.98 4.62
CA LEU A 190 -14.65 6.14 3.61
C LEU A 190 -15.28 7.52 3.66
N ARG A 191 -15.61 8.04 4.85
CA ARG A 191 -16.16 9.41 4.99
C ARG A 191 -15.17 10.48 4.55
N LYS A 192 -13.89 10.32 4.87
CA LYS A 192 -12.82 11.23 4.40
C LYS A 192 -12.77 11.28 2.89
N ILE A 193 -12.77 10.11 2.25
CA ILE A 193 -12.70 9.98 0.79
C ILE A 193 -13.98 10.56 0.15
N ASP A 194 -15.15 10.25 0.70
CA ASP A 194 -16.43 10.77 0.21
C ASP A 194 -16.50 12.30 0.30
N ALA A 195 -16.14 12.87 1.44
CA ALA A 195 -16.09 14.33 1.61
C ALA A 195 -15.10 14.98 0.62
N PHE A 196 -14.00 14.33 0.32
CA PHE A 196 -13.04 14.79 -0.70
C PHE A 196 -13.64 14.73 -2.10
N ILE A 197 -14.34 13.65 -2.45
CA ILE A 197 -15.05 13.49 -3.72
C ILE A 197 -16.08 14.60 -3.90
N GLU A 198 -16.88 14.89 -2.88
CA GLU A 198 -17.88 15.94 -2.94
C GLU A 198 -17.26 17.34 -3.14
N LYS A 199 -16.16 17.64 -2.46
CA LYS A 199 -15.41 18.89 -2.71
C LYS A 199 -14.91 18.97 -4.16
N LEU A 200 -14.38 17.86 -4.70
CA LEU A 200 -13.95 17.81 -6.09
C LEU A 200 -15.13 18.02 -7.07
N LYS A 201 -16.29 17.40 -6.81
CA LYS A 201 -17.51 17.59 -7.65
C LYS A 201 -17.98 19.03 -7.64
N GLN A 202 -18.04 19.64 -6.46
CA GLN A 202 -18.50 21.02 -6.26
C GLN A 202 -17.45 22.07 -6.63
N ASP A 203 -16.21 21.64 -6.95
CA ASP A 203 -15.09 22.55 -7.22
C ASP A 203 -14.78 23.51 -6.06
N THR A 204 -14.78 23.00 -4.81
CA THR A 204 -14.68 23.77 -3.55
C THR A 204 -13.49 23.40 -2.67
N LEU A 205 -12.40 22.86 -3.27
CA LEU A 205 -11.15 22.58 -2.57
C LEU A 205 -10.42 23.85 -2.11
#